data_b3609dcba2fec683020554bb47685ed0
#
_entry.id   b3609dcba2fec683020554bb47685ed0
#
_cell.length_a   1.000
_cell.length_b   1.000
_cell.length_c   1.000
_cell.angle_alpha   90.00
_cell.angle_beta   90.00
_cell.angle_gamma   90.00
#
_symmetry.space_group_name_H-M   'P 1'
#
loop_
_entity.id
_entity.type
_entity.pdbx_description
1 polymer ?
#
loop_
_entity_poly.entity_id
_entity_poly.type
_entity_poly.pdbx_seq_one_letter_code
_entity_poly.pdbx_strand_id
1 'polypeptide(L)'
;DGDIRGRASLIAALRKVVERGGLRLVYQPQLVLADGRIGAVEALLRWTSPEHGEIPPCQFIPLAEESGLIVSIGEWVLREACNTLADWRRDGIDNVLMSVNVSAVQLLRSDLAQTVQQVLRETGVPANQLELELTESVLMANAEHATERLQTFRRLGVSIAVDDFGTGYSSLAYLRRLP
;
A
#
# COMPACT_ATOMS: atom_id res chain seq x y z
N ASP A 1 17.01 27.52 -3.45
CA ASP A 1 18.02 26.64 -4.08
C ASP A 1 18.38 25.40 -3.23
N GLY A 2 18.39 25.48 -1.88
CA GLY A 2 18.70 24.35 -1.01
C GLY A 2 17.64 23.23 -1.03
N ASP A 3 16.38 23.58 -1.07
CA ASP A 3 15.25 22.64 -1.05
C ASP A 3 15.16 21.81 -2.36
N ILE A 4 15.38 22.47 -3.50
CA ILE A 4 15.34 21.79 -4.81
C ILE A 4 16.48 20.77 -4.95
N ARG A 5 17.68 21.10 -4.48
CA ARG A 5 18.83 20.18 -4.48
C ARG A 5 18.62 19.01 -3.54
N GLY A 6 18.05 19.25 -2.36
CA GLY A 6 17.69 18.20 -1.39
C GLY A 6 16.67 17.22 -1.96
N ARG A 7 15.62 17.72 -2.60
CA ARG A 7 14.59 16.89 -3.27
C ARG A 7 15.17 16.04 -4.40
N ALA A 8 15.99 16.62 -5.28
CA ALA A 8 16.63 15.88 -6.36
C ALA A 8 17.57 14.80 -5.84
N SER A 9 18.33 15.06 -4.76
CA SER A 9 19.18 14.08 -4.09
C SER A 9 18.37 12.93 -3.52
N LEU A 10 17.25 13.21 -2.85
CA LEU A 10 16.36 12.18 -2.30
C LEU A 10 15.73 11.31 -3.38
N ILE A 11 15.27 11.89 -4.49
CA ILE A 11 14.72 11.14 -5.63
C ILE A 11 15.79 10.22 -6.24
N ALA A 12 17.03 10.72 -6.41
CA ALA A 12 18.14 9.90 -6.90
C ALA A 12 18.50 8.75 -5.95
N ALA A 13 18.49 9.00 -4.64
CA ALA A 13 18.70 7.98 -3.61
C ALA A 13 17.55 6.96 -3.60
N LEU A 14 16.29 7.41 -3.72
CA LEU A 14 15.11 6.56 -3.76
C LEU A 14 15.10 5.62 -4.98
N ARG A 15 15.57 6.11 -6.13
CA ARG A 15 15.72 5.27 -7.33
C ARG A 15 16.72 4.14 -7.10
N LYS A 16 17.85 4.43 -6.47
CA LYS A 16 18.86 3.42 -6.14
C LYS A 16 18.35 2.39 -5.13
N VAL A 17 17.50 2.81 -4.19
CA VAL A 17 17.00 1.92 -3.13
C VAL A 17 16.06 0.84 -3.65
N VAL A 18 15.27 1.14 -4.66
CA VAL A 18 14.41 0.15 -5.35
C VAL A 18 15.26 -0.94 -6.00
N GLU A 19 16.43 -0.58 -6.53
CA GLU A 19 17.34 -1.50 -7.20
C GLU A 19 18.26 -2.28 -6.24
N ARG A 20 18.68 -1.66 -5.14
CA ARG A 20 19.78 -2.14 -4.29
C ARG A 20 19.36 -2.58 -2.88
N GLY A 21 18.11 -2.38 -2.52
CA GLY A 21 17.62 -2.56 -1.15
C GLY A 21 17.79 -1.32 -0.28
N GLY A 22 17.17 -1.33 0.91
CA GLY A 22 17.12 -0.21 1.86
C GLY A 22 15.69 0.16 2.25
N LEU A 23 14.69 -0.43 1.57
CA LEU A 23 13.32 -0.44 2.02
C LEU A 23 13.10 -1.60 2.99
N ARG A 24 12.27 -1.39 3.98
CA ARG A 24 11.79 -2.43 4.90
C ARG A 24 10.33 -2.19 5.25
N LEU A 25 9.63 -3.25 5.61
CA LEU A 25 8.30 -3.16 6.20
C LEU A 25 8.40 -3.33 7.71
N VAL A 26 7.56 -2.58 8.42
CA VAL A 26 7.19 -2.85 9.81
C VAL A 26 5.70 -3.10 9.85
N TYR A 27 5.25 -3.90 10.82
CA TYR A 27 3.88 -4.39 10.86
C TYR A 27 3.21 -3.89 12.13
N GLN A 28 2.14 -3.11 11.98
CA GLN A 28 1.36 -2.59 13.09
C GLN A 28 0.13 -3.47 13.33
N PRO A 29 0.02 -4.14 14.49
CA PRO A 29 -1.11 -5.02 14.77
C PRO A 29 -2.39 -4.23 15.02
N GLN A 30 -3.51 -4.78 14.54
CA GLN A 30 -4.86 -4.30 14.77
C GLN A 30 -5.64 -5.35 15.56
N LEU A 31 -6.22 -4.93 16.68
CA LEU A 31 -6.91 -5.83 17.61
C LEU A 31 -8.41 -5.91 17.32
N VAL A 32 -8.95 -7.11 17.37
CA VAL A 32 -10.40 -7.33 17.41
C VAL A 32 -10.90 -6.96 18.81
N LEU A 33 -11.74 -5.93 18.92
CA LEU A 33 -12.19 -5.40 20.20
C LEU A 33 -13.00 -6.41 21.03
N ALA A 34 -13.64 -7.37 20.39
CA ALA A 34 -14.50 -8.36 21.05
C ALA A 34 -13.72 -9.37 21.92
N ASP A 35 -12.49 -9.72 21.52
CA ASP A 35 -11.71 -10.79 22.17
C ASP A 35 -10.23 -10.45 22.36
N GLY A 36 -9.77 -9.27 21.89
CA GLY A 36 -8.41 -8.80 22.06
C GLY A 36 -7.36 -9.52 21.19
N ARG A 37 -7.78 -10.42 20.28
CA ARG A 37 -6.84 -11.07 19.36
C ARG A 37 -6.38 -10.13 18.26
N ILE A 38 -5.21 -10.40 17.68
CA ILE A 38 -4.76 -9.72 16.46
C ILE A 38 -5.58 -10.27 15.29
N GLY A 39 -6.37 -9.40 14.65
CA GLY A 39 -7.19 -9.74 13.49
C GLY A 39 -6.59 -9.28 12.17
N ALA A 40 -5.82 -8.20 12.21
CA ALA A 40 -5.13 -7.66 11.05
C ALA A 40 -3.77 -7.06 11.43
N VAL A 41 -2.96 -6.82 10.42
CA VAL A 41 -1.72 -6.05 10.55
C VAL A 41 -1.59 -5.10 9.36
N GLU A 42 -1.14 -3.89 9.62
CA GLU A 42 -0.85 -2.91 8.59
C GLU A 42 0.64 -2.93 8.26
N ALA A 43 0.97 -3.12 6.98
CA ALA A 43 2.33 -3.07 6.47
C ALA A 43 2.74 -1.63 6.20
N LEU A 44 3.67 -1.14 7.00
CA LEU A 44 4.14 0.24 6.97
C LEU A 44 5.55 0.33 6.40
N LEU A 45 5.67 1.02 5.28
CA LEU A 45 6.94 1.20 4.58
C LEU A 45 7.90 2.09 5.38
N ARG A 46 9.17 1.68 5.45
CA ARG A 46 10.27 2.44 6.05
C ARG A 46 11.43 2.49 5.06
N TRP A 47 12.09 3.62 5.03
CA TRP A 47 13.27 3.83 4.21
C TRP A 47 14.44 4.32 5.03
N THR A 48 15.56 3.62 4.92
CA THR A 48 16.85 4.03 5.49
C THR A 48 17.84 4.25 4.36
N SER A 49 18.28 5.49 4.19
CA SER A 49 19.32 5.86 3.21
C SER A 49 20.69 5.84 3.86
N PRO A 50 21.73 5.29 3.21
CA PRO A 50 23.11 5.38 3.72
C PRO A 50 23.60 6.83 3.89
N GLU A 51 23.10 7.75 3.06
CA GLU A 51 23.53 9.15 3.02
C GLU A 51 22.70 10.05 3.92
N HIS A 52 21.39 9.72 4.11
CA HIS A 52 20.42 10.60 4.78
C HIS A 52 19.83 10.00 6.07
N GLY A 53 20.21 8.76 6.42
CA GLY A 53 19.63 8.07 7.57
C GLY A 53 18.19 7.61 7.33
N GLU A 54 17.40 7.53 8.40
CA GLU A 54 15.98 7.15 8.32
C GLU A 54 15.14 8.33 7.83
N ILE A 55 14.40 8.12 6.74
CA ILE A 55 13.56 9.11 6.08
C ILE A 55 12.10 8.76 6.32
N PRO A 56 11.29 9.66 6.90
CA PRO A 56 9.91 9.38 7.22
C PRO A 56 9.04 9.27 5.95
N PRO A 57 7.98 8.41 5.97
CA PRO A 57 7.08 8.22 4.83
C PRO A 57 6.46 9.51 4.30
N CYS A 58 6.06 10.43 5.18
CA CYS A 58 5.49 11.72 4.77
C CYS A 58 6.44 12.59 3.93
N GLN A 59 7.74 12.33 3.98
CA GLN A 59 8.75 13.03 3.18
C GLN A 59 9.02 12.34 1.85
N PHE A 60 9.13 11.01 1.82
CA PHE A 60 9.55 10.33 0.58
C PHE A 60 8.39 9.79 -0.26
N ILE A 61 7.24 9.47 0.31
CA ILE A 61 6.08 8.99 -0.47
C ILE A 61 5.64 10.02 -1.52
N PRO A 62 5.47 11.32 -1.19
CA PRO A 62 5.15 12.32 -2.22
C PRO A 62 6.19 12.40 -3.34
N LEU A 63 7.48 12.28 -3.00
CA LEU A 63 8.56 12.26 -4.01
C LEU A 63 8.51 11.02 -4.90
N ALA A 64 8.15 9.86 -4.32
CA ALA A 64 7.94 8.62 -5.07
C ALA A 64 6.75 8.75 -6.03
N GLU A 65 5.67 9.38 -5.62
CA GLU A 65 4.48 9.63 -6.45
C GLU A 65 4.78 10.58 -7.61
N GLU A 66 5.41 11.73 -7.34
CA GLU A 66 5.80 12.72 -8.34
C GLU A 66 6.77 12.15 -9.39
N SER A 67 7.72 11.33 -8.94
CA SER A 67 8.72 10.71 -9.83
C SER A 67 8.24 9.42 -10.51
N GLY A 68 7.06 8.90 -10.13
CA GLY A 68 6.51 7.62 -10.60
C GLY A 68 7.16 6.38 -9.98
N LEU A 69 8.16 6.54 -9.10
CA LEU A 69 8.82 5.43 -8.42
C LEU A 69 7.88 4.68 -7.47
N ILE A 70 6.78 5.30 -7.06
CA ILE A 70 5.77 4.67 -6.19
C ILE A 70 5.18 3.39 -6.79
N VAL A 71 5.17 3.23 -8.12
CA VAL A 71 4.67 2.02 -8.78
C VAL A 71 5.59 0.83 -8.47
N SER A 72 6.89 0.96 -8.70
CA SER A 72 7.86 -0.10 -8.40
C SER A 72 8.04 -0.34 -6.91
N ILE A 73 7.99 0.71 -6.09
CA ILE A 73 7.98 0.60 -4.64
C ILE A 73 6.76 -0.18 -4.17
N GLY A 74 5.57 0.14 -4.68
CA GLY A 74 4.33 -0.53 -4.29
C GLY A 74 4.27 -2.00 -4.73
N GLU A 75 4.85 -2.34 -5.89
CA GLU A 75 5.00 -3.75 -6.30
C GLU A 75 5.90 -4.50 -5.31
N TRP A 76 7.03 -3.91 -4.91
CA TRP A 76 7.92 -4.46 -3.90
C TRP A 76 7.20 -4.63 -2.55
N VAL A 77 6.46 -3.61 -2.10
CA VAL A 77 5.69 -3.65 -0.84
C VAL A 77 4.68 -4.79 -0.84
N LEU A 78 3.88 -4.93 -1.91
CA LEU A 78 2.89 -6.00 -2.04
C LEU A 78 3.55 -7.38 -1.99
N ARG A 79 4.66 -7.56 -2.69
CA ARG A 79 5.41 -8.81 -2.72
C ARG A 79 5.98 -9.16 -1.36
N GLU A 80 6.60 -8.20 -0.68
CA GLU A 80 7.20 -8.38 0.64
C GLU A 80 6.14 -8.65 1.71
N ALA A 81 5.03 -7.90 1.71
CA ALA A 81 3.92 -8.11 2.64
C ALA A 81 3.29 -9.51 2.47
N CYS A 82 3.04 -9.92 1.21
CA CYS A 82 2.48 -11.25 0.94
C CYS A 82 3.48 -12.38 1.26
N ASN A 83 4.78 -12.20 1.01
CA ASN A 83 5.79 -13.17 1.42
C ASN A 83 5.81 -13.34 2.94
N THR A 84 5.82 -12.23 3.68
CA THR A 84 5.76 -12.26 5.15
C THR A 84 4.50 -12.97 5.65
N LEU A 85 3.33 -12.68 5.04
CA LEU A 85 2.09 -13.35 5.41
C LEU A 85 2.13 -14.86 5.09
N ALA A 86 2.73 -15.24 3.96
CA ALA A 86 2.94 -16.65 3.61
C ALA A 86 3.85 -17.37 4.62
N ASP A 87 4.90 -16.69 5.12
CA ASP A 87 5.78 -17.20 6.16
C ASP A 87 5.01 -17.40 7.47
N TRP A 88 4.25 -16.40 7.91
CA TRP A 88 3.42 -16.51 9.11
C TRP A 88 2.42 -17.67 9.02
N ARG A 89 1.81 -17.88 7.86
CA ARG A 89 0.90 -19.01 7.63
C ARG A 89 1.60 -20.37 7.77
N ARG A 90 2.84 -20.48 7.29
CA ARG A 90 3.66 -21.70 7.50
C ARG A 90 3.97 -21.95 8.97
N ASP A 91 4.06 -20.87 9.76
CA ASP A 91 4.27 -20.94 11.20
C ASP A 91 2.94 -21.12 12.00
N GLY A 92 1.81 -21.31 11.29
CA GLY A 92 0.50 -21.56 11.91
C GLY A 92 -0.32 -20.33 12.26
N ILE A 93 0.08 -19.14 11.76
CA ILE A 93 -0.66 -17.88 11.93
C ILE A 93 -1.56 -17.66 10.70
N ASP A 94 -2.73 -18.33 10.68
CA ASP A 94 -3.59 -18.42 9.50
C ASP A 94 -4.67 -17.34 9.40
N ASN A 95 -4.98 -16.63 10.49
CA ASN A 95 -6.17 -15.80 10.62
C ASN A 95 -5.84 -14.30 10.75
N VAL A 96 -4.84 -13.83 10.02
CA VAL A 96 -4.44 -12.43 10.01
C VAL A 96 -4.70 -11.83 8.63
N LEU A 97 -5.35 -10.68 8.58
CA LEU A 97 -5.51 -9.84 7.39
C LEU A 97 -4.27 -8.94 7.25
N MET A 98 -3.68 -8.88 6.07
CA MET A 98 -2.57 -7.99 5.75
C MET A 98 -3.10 -6.76 5.02
N SER A 99 -3.02 -5.60 5.66
CA SER A 99 -3.39 -4.31 5.05
C SER A 99 -2.16 -3.64 4.43
N VAL A 100 -2.33 -3.15 3.20
CA VAL A 100 -1.27 -2.48 2.42
C VAL A 100 -1.80 -1.17 1.86
N ASN A 101 -1.11 -0.08 2.16
CA ASN A 101 -1.42 1.25 1.62
C ASN A 101 -1.14 1.34 0.12
N VAL A 102 -2.08 1.91 -0.64
CA VAL A 102 -2.01 2.10 -2.09
C VAL A 102 -2.21 3.57 -2.44
N SER A 103 -1.30 4.13 -3.24
CA SER A 103 -1.40 5.52 -3.70
C SER A 103 -2.34 5.69 -4.89
N ALA A 104 -2.80 6.94 -5.12
CA ALA A 104 -3.57 7.31 -6.30
C ALA A 104 -2.83 6.98 -7.60
N VAL A 105 -1.53 7.20 -7.63
CA VAL A 105 -0.69 6.95 -8.82
C VAL A 105 -0.69 5.46 -9.17
N GLN A 106 -0.57 4.59 -8.17
CA GLN A 106 -0.63 3.13 -8.37
C GLN A 106 -2.02 2.70 -8.86
N LEU A 107 -3.08 3.19 -8.23
CA LEU A 107 -4.45 2.83 -8.60
C LEU A 107 -4.79 3.25 -10.03
N LEU A 108 -4.39 4.46 -10.44
CA LEU A 108 -4.84 5.06 -11.70
C LEU A 108 -3.87 4.85 -12.87
N ARG A 109 -2.56 4.74 -12.63
CA ARG A 109 -1.52 4.74 -13.68
C ARG A 109 -0.81 3.43 -13.89
N SER A 110 -1.06 2.40 -13.05
CA SER A 110 -0.46 1.09 -13.19
C SER A 110 -1.50 0.00 -13.39
N ASP A 111 -1.07 -1.18 -13.83
CA ASP A 111 -1.90 -2.38 -13.80
C ASP A 111 -1.78 -3.09 -12.44
N LEU A 112 -2.20 -2.37 -11.40
CA LEU A 112 -2.13 -2.84 -10.02
C LEU A 112 -2.89 -4.17 -9.83
N ALA A 113 -4.02 -4.37 -10.53
CA ALA A 113 -4.80 -5.59 -10.41
C ALA A 113 -4.02 -6.81 -10.92
N GLN A 114 -3.28 -6.66 -12.02
CA GLN A 114 -2.41 -7.72 -12.54
C GLN A 114 -1.26 -8.00 -11.57
N THR A 115 -0.64 -6.96 -11.02
CA THR A 115 0.42 -7.08 -10.00
C THR A 115 -0.08 -7.85 -8.78
N VAL A 116 -1.24 -7.47 -8.22
CA VAL A 116 -1.86 -8.15 -7.08
C VAL A 116 -2.13 -9.62 -7.40
N GLN A 117 -2.77 -9.90 -8.55
CA GLN A 117 -3.05 -11.27 -8.97
C GLN A 117 -1.78 -12.12 -9.11
N GLN A 118 -0.72 -11.54 -9.65
CA GLN A 118 0.57 -12.22 -9.81
C GLN A 118 1.19 -12.52 -8.45
N VAL A 119 1.25 -11.54 -7.55
CA VAL A 119 1.82 -11.71 -6.20
C VAL A 119 1.05 -12.77 -5.41
N LEU A 120 -0.28 -12.76 -5.43
CA LEU A 120 -1.09 -13.78 -4.75
C LEU A 120 -0.83 -15.19 -5.30
N ARG A 121 -0.65 -15.34 -6.63
CA ARG A 121 -0.31 -16.64 -7.24
C ARG A 121 1.09 -17.11 -6.84
N GLU A 122 2.08 -16.21 -6.81
CA GLU A 122 3.47 -16.54 -6.49
C GLU A 122 3.66 -16.91 -5.02
N THR A 123 2.96 -16.22 -4.12
CA THR A 123 3.07 -16.44 -2.66
C THR A 123 2.11 -17.49 -2.12
N GLY A 124 1.04 -17.82 -2.84
CA GLY A 124 0.00 -18.71 -2.37
C GLY A 124 -0.89 -18.14 -1.27
N VAL A 125 -0.81 -16.82 -1.02
CA VAL A 125 -1.67 -16.13 -0.05
C VAL A 125 -3.10 -16.07 -0.59
N PRO A 126 -4.11 -16.46 0.20
CA PRO A 126 -5.51 -16.30 -0.16
C PRO A 126 -5.87 -14.82 -0.32
N ALA A 127 -6.60 -14.48 -1.37
CA ALA A 127 -6.96 -13.09 -1.68
C ALA A 127 -7.72 -12.39 -0.54
N ASN A 128 -8.54 -13.13 0.20
CA ASN A 128 -9.29 -12.62 1.34
C ASN A 128 -8.45 -12.35 2.60
N GLN A 129 -7.15 -12.59 2.53
CA GLN A 129 -6.19 -12.21 3.56
C GLN A 129 -5.34 -10.99 3.17
N LEU A 130 -5.59 -10.40 2.01
CA LEU A 130 -5.01 -9.12 1.59
C LEU A 130 -6.09 -8.04 1.57
N GLU A 131 -5.77 -6.90 2.15
CA GLU A 131 -6.57 -5.67 2.09
C GLU A 131 -5.73 -4.55 1.49
N LEU A 132 -6.34 -3.77 0.61
CA LEU A 132 -5.72 -2.56 0.04
C LEU A 132 -6.36 -1.35 0.70
N GLU A 133 -5.55 -0.51 1.34
CA GLU A 133 -5.98 0.72 2.00
C GLU A 133 -5.77 1.91 1.05
N LEU A 134 -6.82 2.68 0.86
CA LEU A 134 -6.86 3.85 -0.01
C LEU A 134 -7.37 5.05 0.78
N THR A 135 -6.71 6.19 0.66
CA THR A 135 -7.25 7.41 1.28
C THR A 135 -8.52 7.88 0.57
N GLU A 136 -9.39 8.55 1.31
CA GLU A 136 -10.62 9.16 0.76
C GLU A 136 -10.32 10.04 -0.47
N SER A 137 -9.26 10.85 -0.41
CA SER A 137 -8.85 11.75 -1.49
C SER A 137 -8.54 11.02 -2.79
N VAL A 138 -7.95 9.83 -2.72
CA VAL A 138 -7.66 8.97 -3.89
C VAL A 138 -8.95 8.56 -4.59
N LEU A 139 -9.96 8.17 -3.82
CA LEU A 139 -11.25 7.73 -4.34
C LEU A 139 -12.05 8.88 -4.96
N MET A 140 -11.93 10.09 -4.39
CA MET A 140 -12.68 11.26 -4.86
C MET A 140 -12.09 11.91 -6.10
N ALA A 141 -10.78 11.81 -6.33
CA ALA A 141 -10.09 12.46 -7.44
C ALA A 141 -10.55 11.97 -8.82
N ASN A 142 -10.99 10.71 -8.96
CA ASN A 142 -11.50 10.16 -10.22
C ASN A 142 -12.47 8.99 -9.96
N ALA A 143 -13.65 9.35 -9.46
CA ALA A 143 -14.64 8.47 -8.87
C ALA A 143 -15.09 7.29 -9.77
N GLU A 144 -15.31 7.54 -11.06
CA GLU A 144 -15.78 6.50 -11.99
C GLU A 144 -14.69 5.46 -12.28
N HIS A 145 -13.49 5.91 -12.62
CA HIS A 145 -12.36 5.02 -12.87
C HIS A 145 -11.92 4.25 -11.61
N ALA A 146 -11.97 4.91 -10.44
CA ALA A 146 -11.69 4.24 -9.18
C ALA A 146 -12.69 3.09 -8.95
N THR A 147 -13.97 3.33 -9.15
CA THR A 147 -15.03 2.32 -8.96
C THR A 147 -14.80 1.06 -9.82
N GLU A 148 -14.48 1.22 -11.11
CA GLU A 148 -14.20 0.09 -12.00
C GLU A 148 -12.98 -0.73 -11.53
N ARG A 149 -11.91 -0.05 -11.10
CA ARG A 149 -10.71 -0.71 -10.59
C ARG A 149 -10.97 -1.44 -9.28
N LEU A 150 -11.72 -0.83 -8.36
CA LEU A 150 -12.11 -1.46 -7.09
C LEU A 150 -12.96 -2.71 -7.31
N GLN A 151 -13.88 -2.70 -8.28
CA GLN A 151 -14.65 -3.90 -8.65
C GLN A 151 -13.76 -5.05 -9.11
N THR A 152 -12.61 -4.74 -9.74
CA THR A 152 -11.66 -5.76 -10.16
C THR A 152 -10.99 -6.43 -8.95
N PHE A 153 -10.57 -5.66 -7.94
CA PHE A 153 -10.02 -6.22 -6.70
C PHE A 153 -11.04 -7.05 -5.94
N ARG A 154 -12.29 -6.58 -5.87
CA ARG A 154 -13.38 -7.32 -5.23
C ARG A 154 -13.61 -8.67 -5.92
N ARG A 155 -13.58 -8.72 -7.27
CA ARG A 155 -13.68 -9.99 -8.04
C ARG A 155 -12.51 -10.94 -7.78
N LEU A 156 -11.32 -10.41 -7.47
CA LEU A 156 -10.17 -11.20 -7.04
C LEU A 156 -10.33 -11.73 -5.61
N GLY A 157 -11.29 -11.20 -4.83
CA GLY A 157 -11.50 -11.56 -3.43
C GLY A 157 -10.66 -10.74 -2.44
N VAL A 158 -10.00 -9.67 -2.91
CA VAL A 158 -9.20 -8.76 -2.08
C VAL A 158 -10.12 -7.73 -1.42
N SER A 159 -9.91 -7.47 -0.12
CA SER A 159 -10.62 -6.43 0.63
C SER A 159 -10.11 -5.04 0.29
N ILE A 160 -10.99 -4.05 0.40
CA ILE A 160 -10.65 -2.64 0.24
C ILE A 160 -11.07 -1.90 1.51
N ALA A 161 -10.16 -1.13 2.08
CA ALA A 161 -10.42 -0.21 3.16
C ALA A 161 -10.24 1.25 2.70
N VAL A 162 -11.03 2.14 3.28
CA VAL A 162 -10.89 3.59 3.07
C VAL A 162 -10.28 4.18 4.32
N ASP A 163 -9.08 4.73 4.16
CA ASP A 163 -8.33 5.38 5.23
C ASP A 163 -8.56 6.90 5.23
N ASP A 164 -8.22 7.56 6.35
CA ASP A 164 -8.35 9.00 6.56
C ASP A 164 -9.78 9.53 6.30
N PHE A 165 -10.80 8.70 6.55
CA PHE A 165 -12.19 9.06 6.28
C PHE A 165 -12.65 10.23 7.14
N GLY A 166 -13.25 11.27 6.48
CA GLY A 166 -13.78 12.45 7.16
C GLY A 166 -12.79 13.60 7.29
N THR A 167 -11.56 13.47 6.77
CA THR A 167 -10.57 14.57 6.74
C THR A 167 -10.76 15.51 5.55
N GLY A 168 -11.59 15.12 4.57
CA GLY A 168 -11.91 15.87 3.35
C GLY A 168 -13.40 16.17 3.19
N TYR A 169 -13.81 16.49 1.96
CA TYR A 169 -15.22 16.67 1.60
C TYR A 169 -15.91 15.33 1.39
N SER A 170 -16.19 14.63 2.49
CA SER A 170 -16.84 13.31 2.47
C SER A 170 -18.24 13.39 1.87
N SER A 171 -18.40 12.92 0.64
CA SER A 171 -19.73 12.74 0.05
C SER A 171 -20.24 11.33 0.35
N LEU A 172 -21.08 11.19 1.39
CA LEU A 172 -21.79 9.94 1.69
C LEU A 172 -22.52 9.36 0.47
N ALA A 173 -22.96 10.22 -0.45
CA ALA A 173 -23.59 9.81 -1.70
C ALA A 173 -22.61 9.04 -2.61
N TYR A 174 -21.32 9.35 -2.54
CA TYR A 174 -20.30 8.66 -3.32
C TYR A 174 -19.95 7.30 -2.72
N LEU A 175 -19.80 7.21 -1.40
CA LEU A 175 -19.53 5.94 -0.71
C LEU A 175 -20.58 4.85 -1.06
N ARG A 176 -21.84 5.24 -1.28
CA ARG A 176 -22.90 4.31 -1.70
C ARG A 176 -22.67 3.68 -3.09
N ARG A 177 -21.77 4.22 -3.89
CA ARG A 177 -21.43 3.73 -5.24
C ARG A 177 -20.17 2.86 -5.24
N LEU A 178 -19.40 2.88 -4.14
CA LEU A 178 -18.24 2.00 -4.02
C LEU A 178 -18.71 0.55 -3.88
N PRO A 179 -17.98 -0.38 -4.51
CA PRO A 179 -18.34 -1.80 -4.50
C PRO A 179 -18.16 -2.47 -3.14
#